data_5aedb2773c27e90397e2c2cfe6ceb884
#
_entry.id   5aedb2773c27e90397e2c2cfe6ceb884
#
_cell.length_a   1.000
_cell.length_b   1.000
_cell.length_c   1.000
_cell.angle_alpha   90.00
_cell.angle_beta   90.00
_cell.angle_gamma   90.00
#
_symmetry.space_group_name_H-M   'P 1'
#
loop_
_entity.id
_entity.type
_entity.pdbx_description
1 polymer ?
#
loop_
_entity_poly.entity_id
_entity_poly.type
_entity_poly.pdbx_seq_one_letter_code
_entity_poly.pdbx_strand_id
1 'polypeptide(L)'
;AYLKKKESGIPTEELRITVPKVKTAENSALSLDRTAKLYIGGKQTRPDSGYSLNVVNADGSLAGEIAHGNRKDIRNAVEAAHKACGWQSSTPHLRAQILYFLAENLETRGEEFQNRIMKLTGVSKKQAGHEVETAVRSIFSYAALADKHEGLIHQPPMRGLALALNEPIGVLGLVCSDEAPLLGMLSMLLPAIAMGNTVVLVPSRPFALVATDFYQVLETSDVPSGVINIVSGDAEELGSVLAKHDDVAGLWISGTADECTNAKKLSSGNMKIIWTNNGKKLDWFDNQQAAGREWMRRASQVKNVWIPYGE
;
A
#
# COMPACT_ATOMS: atom_id res chain seq x y z
N ALA A 1 25.44 -17.22 49.88
CA ALA A 1 26.17 -17.75 48.73
C ALA A 1 25.77 -16.92 47.50
N TYR A 2 26.61 -15.99 47.11
CA TYR A 2 26.45 -15.11 45.93
C TYR A 2 26.97 -15.83 44.71
N LEU A 3 26.11 -16.03 43.69
CA LEU A 3 26.51 -16.44 42.35
C LEU A 3 26.72 -15.20 41.48
N LYS A 4 27.98 -14.91 41.14
CA LYS A 4 28.38 -13.98 40.10
C LYS A 4 27.96 -14.55 38.74
N LYS A 5 27.08 -13.88 38.04
CA LYS A 5 26.73 -14.16 36.63
C LYS A 5 27.74 -13.42 35.74
N LYS A 6 28.52 -14.18 34.97
CA LYS A 6 29.42 -13.67 33.92
C LYS A 6 28.58 -13.10 32.78
N GLU A 7 28.77 -11.82 32.49
CA GLU A 7 28.31 -11.20 31.24
C GLU A 7 29.22 -11.66 30.09
N SER A 8 28.71 -12.43 29.18
CA SER A 8 29.37 -12.73 27.92
C SER A 8 28.97 -11.63 26.93
N GLY A 9 29.88 -10.69 26.69
CA GLY A 9 29.76 -9.68 25.66
C GLY A 9 29.77 -10.34 24.28
N ILE A 10 28.70 -10.16 23.53
CA ILE A 10 28.64 -10.42 22.11
C ILE A 10 29.14 -9.14 21.43
N PRO A 11 30.16 -9.19 20.54
CA PRO A 11 30.59 -8.00 19.82
C PRO A 11 29.50 -7.59 18.82
N THR A 12 28.98 -6.39 18.98
CA THR A 12 28.17 -5.71 17.97
C THR A 12 29.10 -5.29 16.85
N GLU A 13 29.26 -6.12 15.85
CA GLU A 13 29.84 -5.74 14.58
C GLU A 13 28.82 -4.89 13.83
N GLU A 14 29.06 -3.58 13.79
CA GLU A 14 28.31 -2.66 12.91
C GLU A 14 28.51 -3.10 11.46
N LEU A 15 27.49 -3.70 10.88
CA LEU A 15 27.41 -3.93 9.43
C LEU A 15 27.34 -2.56 8.73
N ARG A 16 28.48 -1.95 8.49
CA ARG A 16 28.61 -0.85 7.53
C ARG A 16 28.39 -1.41 6.15
N ILE A 17 27.19 -1.22 5.61
CA ILE A 17 26.90 -1.45 4.21
C ILE A 17 27.65 -0.37 3.43
N THR A 18 28.83 -0.71 2.95
CA THR A 18 29.57 0.11 1.98
C THR A 18 28.86 0.02 0.65
N VAL A 19 28.12 1.06 0.28
CA VAL A 19 27.55 1.21 -1.07
C VAL A 19 28.73 1.28 -2.07
N PRO A 20 28.83 0.34 -3.02
CA PRO A 20 29.90 0.41 -4.03
C PRO A 20 29.70 1.67 -4.87
N LYS A 21 30.74 2.49 -5.01
CA LYS A 21 30.76 3.60 -5.97
C LYS A 21 30.71 3.01 -7.38
N VAL A 22 29.57 3.16 -8.03
CA VAL A 22 29.41 2.82 -9.45
C VAL A 22 30.32 3.72 -10.27
N LYS A 23 31.28 3.15 -10.97
CA LYS A 23 32.04 3.86 -11.98
C LYS A 23 31.07 4.21 -13.11
N THR A 24 30.80 5.48 -13.30
CA THR A 24 30.07 6.03 -14.44
C THR A 24 30.89 5.71 -15.70
N ALA A 25 30.44 4.79 -16.50
CA ALA A 25 30.92 4.63 -17.85
C ALA A 25 30.33 5.76 -18.71
N GLU A 26 31.15 6.68 -19.12
CA GLU A 26 30.81 7.68 -20.13
C GLU A 26 30.54 6.95 -21.47
N ASN A 27 29.26 6.83 -21.81
CA ASN A 27 28.83 6.52 -23.16
C ASN A 27 27.77 7.54 -23.57
N SER A 28 28.18 8.49 -24.38
CA SER A 28 27.36 9.51 -25.04
C SER A 28 26.55 8.93 -26.20
N ALA A 29 25.64 8.04 -25.91
CA ALA A 29 24.48 7.78 -26.74
C ALA A 29 23.28 8.37 -25.99
N LEU A 30 22.40 9.09 -26.68
CA LEU A 30 21.14 9.61 -26.14
C LEU A 30 20.47 8.49 -25.34
N SER A 31 20.74 8.44 -24.04
CA SER A 31 20.18 7.42 -23.17
C SER A 31 18.69 7.72 -23.00
N LEU A 32 17.85 6.84 -23.50
CA LEU A 32 16.43 6.89 -23.20
C LEU A 32 16.26 6.91 -21.68
N ASP A 33 15.55 7.90 -21.18
CA ASP A 33 15.15 7.99 -19.77
C ASP A 33 14.29 6.77 -19.42
N ARG A 34 14.88 5.82 -18.70
CA ARG A 34 14.25 4.57 -18.25
C ARG A 34 13.77 4.65 -16.80
N THR A 35 13.81 5.82 -16.18
CA THR A 35 13.36 6.02 -14.82
C THR A 35 11.86 5.75 -14.73
N ALA A 36 11.45 4.81 -13.90
CA ALA A 36 10.05 4.57 -13.61
C ALA A 36 9.46 5.77 -12.88
N LYS A 37 8.38 6.33 -13.41
CA LYS A 37 7.74 7.56 -12.92
C LYS A 37 6.81 7.27 -11.75
N LEU A 38 6.33 8.31 -11.09
CA LEU A 38 5.21 8.23 -10.16
C LEU A 38 3.91 7.95 -10.92
N TYR A 39 2.91 7.40 -10.23
CA TYR A 39 1.57 7.21 -10.78
C TYR A 39 0.57 8.06 -9.99
N ILE A 40 0.12 9.17 -10.58
CA ILE A 40 -0.75 10.13 -9.93
C ILE A 40 -1.89 10.52 -10.87
N GLY A 41 -3.12 10.41 -10.39
CA GLY A 41 -4.30 10.78 -11.17
C GLY A 41 -4.51 9.95 -12.44
N GLY A 42 -4.13 8.66 -12.39
CA GLY A 42 -4.22 7.75 -13.53
C GLY A 42 -3.16 7.99 -14.61
N LYS A 43 -2.07 8.68 -14.28
CA LYS A 43 -1.00 9.03 -15.22
C LYS A 43 0.38 8.82 -14.61
N GLN A 44 1.32 8.44 -15.45
CA GLN A 44 2.72 8.41 -15.09
C GLN A 44 3.29 9.83 -15.12
N THR A 45 3.70 10.35 -13.96
CA THR A 45 4.21 11.72 -13.78
C THR A 45 5.65 11.73 -13.31
N ARG A 46 6.45 12.70 -13.77
CA ARG A 46 7.80 12.91 -13.23
C ARG A 46 7.71 13.47 -11.81
N PRO A 47 8.65 13.12 -10.91
CA PRO A 47 8.69 13.71 -9.59
C PRO A 47 9.01 15.20 -9.68
N ASP A 48 8.46 15.99 -8.77
CA ASP A 48 8.71 17.44 -8.72
C ASP A 48 10.20 17.77 -8.53
N SER A 49 10.91 16.93 -7.78
CA SER A 49 12.35 17.08 -7.55
C SER A 49 13.20 16.86 -8.79
N GLY A 50 12.71 16.08 -9.76
CA GLY A 50 13.49 15.61 -10.91
C GLY A 50 14.53 14.54 -10.56
N TYR A 51 14.61 14.09 -9.30
CA TYR A 51 15.59 13.08 -8.86
C TYR A 51 15.05 11.66 -9.03
N SER A 52 15.98 10.70 -9.15
CA SER A 52 15.71 9.26 -9.17
C SER A 52 16.48 8.53 -8.08
N LEU A 53 16.03 7.34 -7.77
CA LEU A 53 16.67 6.41 -6.84
C LEU A 53 16.96 5.10 -7.56
N ASN A 54 18.15 4.56 -7.34
CA ASN A 54 18.52 3.25 -7.86
C ASN A 54 17.85 2.14 -7.08
N VAL A 55 17.33 1.17 -7.80
CA VAL A 55 16.86 -0.11 -7.26
C VAL A 55 17.83 -1.20 -7.73
N VAL A 56 18.26 -2.03 -6.81
CA VAL A 56 19.23 -3.10 -7.06
C VAL A 56 18.58 -4.47 -6.95
N ASN A 57 19.04 -5.41 -7.74
CA ASN A 57 18.67 -6.81 -7.64
C ASN A 57 19.33 -7.46 -6.41
N ALA A 58 18.87 -8.64 -6.03
CA ALA A 58 19.45 -9.40 -4.93
C ALA A 58 20.95 -9.74 -5.11
N ASP A 59 21.44 -9.79 -6.35
CA ASP A 59 22.85 -9.99 -6.70
C ASP A 59 23.70 -8.71 -6.66
N GLY A 60 23.09 -7.56 -6.32
CA GLY A 60 23.72 -6.24 -6.27
C GLY A 60 23.82 -5.53 -7.63
N SER A 61 23.35 -6.13 -8.72
CA SER A 61 23.27 -5.47 -10.03
C SER A 61 22.17 -4.43 -10.06
N LEU A 62 22.28 -3.40 -10.92
CA LEU A 62 21.24 -2.40 -11.10
C LEU A 62 20.02 -3.02 -11.76
N ALA A 63 18.88 -2.99 -11.06
CA ALA A 63 17.59 -3.45 -11.56
C ALA A 63 16.88 -2.37 -12.40
N GLY A 64 17.04 -1.11 -12.01
CA GLY A 64 16.43 0.05 -12.66
C GLY A 64 16.46 1.26 -11.75
N GLU A 65 15.78 2.32 -12.19
CA GLU A 65 15.64 3.57 -11.46
C GLU A 65 14.16 3.88 -11.25
N ILE A 66 13.82 4.42 -10.08
CA ILE A 66 12.49 4.90 -9.73
C ILE A 66 12.52 6.40 -9.45
N ALA A 67 11.41 7.06 -9.64
CA ALA A 67 11.24 8.46 -9.26
C ALA A 67 11.39 8.65 -7.75
N HIS A 68 12.08 9.71 -7.35
CA HIS A 68 12.19 10.12 -5.96
C HIS A 68 11.13 11.18 -5.66
N GLY A 69 9.96 10.72 -5.23
CA GLY A 69 8.85 11.58 -4.81
C GLY A 69 9.18 12.38 -3.56
N ASN A 70 8.51 13.51 -3.41
CA ASN A 70 8.67 14.42 -2.28
C ASN A 70 7.31 14.88 -1.72
N ARG A 71 7.34 15.81 -0.77
CA ARG A 71 6.13 16.40 -0.15
C ARG A 71 5.13 16.95 -1.17
N LYS A 72 5.58 17.56 -2.26
CA LYS A 72 4.70 18.15 -3.27
C LYS A 72 4.01 17.07 -4.09
N ASP A 73 4.72 15.98 -4.37
CA ASP A 73 4.15 14.83 -5.07
C ASP A 73 3.07 14.14 -4.23
N ILE A 74 3.29 14.01 -2.90
CA ILE A 74 2.25 13.53 -1.97
C ILE A 74 1.02 14.45 -2.01
N ARG A 75 1.21 15.79 -1.95
CA ARG A 75 0.09 16.73 -2.05
C ARG A 75 -0.67 16.55 -3.36
N ASN A 76 0.03 16.46 -4.48
CA ASN A 76 -0.59 16.26 -5.79
C ASN A 76 -1.36 14.92 -5.85
N ALA A 77 -0.82 13.87 -5.23
CA ALA A 77 -1.48 12.56 -5.12
C ALA A 77 -2.74 12.63 -4.26
N VAL A 78 -2.71 13.33 -3.13
CA VAL A 78 -3.88 13.54 -2.26
C VAL A 78 -4.95 14.37 -2.98
N GLU A 79 -4.56 15.44 -3.70
CA GLU A 79 -5.50 16.22 -4.52
C GLU A 79 -6.15 15.37 -5.62
N ALA A 80 -5.39 14.47 -6.27
CA ALA A 80 -5.91 13.54 -7.26
C ALA A 80 -6.88 12.54 -6.64
N ALA A 81 -6.55 12.01 -5.44
CA ALA A 81 -7.40 11.11 -4.67
C ALA A 81 -8.73 11.78 -4.28
N HIS A 82 -8.71 13.06 -3.87
CA HIS A 82 -9.92 13.82 -3.58
C HIS A 82 -10.79 14.05 -4.82
N LYS A 83 -10.18 14.35 -5.97
CA LYS A 83 -10.92 14.50 -7.24
C LYS A 83 -11.61 13.20 -7.66
N ALA A 84 -11.10 12.06 -7.24
CA ALA A 84 -11.66 10.73 -7.49
C ALA A 84 -12.75 10.33 -6.46
N CYS A 85 -13.27 11.25 -5.66
CA CYS A 85 -14.26 10.97 -4.60
C CYS A 85 -15.55 10.30 -5.12
N GLY A 86 -15.87 10.38 -6.43
CA GLY A 86 -16.93 9.62 -7.06
C GLY A 86 -16.83 8.10 -6.85
N TRP A 87 -15.61 7.58 -6.60
CA TRP A 87 -15.39 6.19 -6.24
C TRP A 87 -16.13 5.77 -4.97
N GLN A 88 -16.24 6.64 -3.99
CA GLN A 88 -16.97 6.40 -2.74
C GLN A 88 -18.47 6.15 -2.99
N SER A 89 -19.03 6.82 -4.00
CA SER A 89 -20.44 6.70 -4.39
C SER A 89 -20.69 5.62 -5.43
N SER A 90 -19.64 4.96 -5.94
CA SER A 90 -19.79 3.85 -6.87
C SER A 90 -20.46 2.65 -6.17
N THR A 91 -21.22 1.87 -6.95
CA THR A 91 -21.88 0.70 -6.37
C THR A 91 -20.84 -0.35 -5.97
N PRO A 92 -21.08 -1.09 -4.87
CA PRO A 92 -20.20 -2.21 -4.50
C PRO A 92 -20.01 -3.21 -5.63
N HIS A 93 -21.06 -3.44 -6.42
CA HIS A 93 -21.00 -4.31 -7.59
C HIS A 93 -20.02 -3.81 -8.67
N LEU A 94 -20.03 -2.52 -8.99
CA LEU A 94 -19.05 -1.93 -9.93
C LEU A 94 -17.61 -2.09 -9.41
N ARG A 95 -17.39 -1.86 -8.11
CA ARG A 95 -16.08 -2.08 -7.50
C ARG A 95 -15.64 -3.53 -7.61
N ALA A 96 -16.57 -4.47 -7.38
CA ALA A 96 -16.32 -5.90 -7.56
C ALA A 96 -15.89 -6.23 -8.99
N GLN A 97 -16.60 -5.72 -10.00
CA GLN A 97 -16.28 -5.94 -11.43
C GLN A 97 -14.88 -5.45 -11.77
N ILE A 98 -14.51 -4.24 -11.36
CA ILE A 98 -13.17 -3.68 -11.59
C ILE A 98 -12.09 -4.52 -10.91
N LEU A 99 -12.34 -5.01 -9.69
CA LEU A 99 -11.41 -5.90 -9.00
C LEU A 99 -11.28 -7.26 -9.71
N TYR A 100 -12.34 -7.80 -10.31
CA TYR A 100 -12.23 -9.02 -11.13
C TYR A 100 -11.33 -8.78 -12.35
N PHE A 101 -11.50 -7.69 -13.09
CA PHE A 101 -10.59 -7.34 -14.19
C PHE A 101 -9.15 -7.16 -13.71
N LEU A 102 -8.95 -6.56 -12.54
CA LEU A 102 -7.62 -6.40 -11.95
C LEU A 102 -6.97 -7.76 -11.68
N ALA A 103 -7.74 -8.74 -11.18
CA ALA A 103 -7.25 -10.09 -10.94
C ALA A 103 -6.85 -10.81 -12.24
N GLU A 104 -7.71 -10.76 -13.26
CA GLU A 104 -7.49 -11.40 -14.57
C GLU A 104 -6.27 -10.79 -15.29
N ASN A 105 -6.13 -9.46 -15.25
CA ASN A 105 -5.00 -8.77 -15.86
C ASN A 105 -3.68 -9.04 -15.12
N LEU A 106 -3.70 -9.14 -13.80
CA LEU A 106 -2.51 -9.53 -13.03
C LEU A 106 -2.14 -11.00 -13.30
N GLU A 107 -3.12 -11.90 -13.36
CA GLU A 107 -2.90 -13.32 -13.66
C GLU A 107 -2.25 -13.50 -15.03
N THR A 108 -2.75 -12.80 -16.04
CA THR A 108 -2.19 -12.82 -17.41
C THR A 108 -0.72 -12.40 -17.44
N ARG A 109 -0.31 -11.50 -16.56
CA ARG A 109 1.06 -11.00 -16.42
C ARG A 109 1.86 -11.67 -15.28
N GLY A 110 1.33 -12.74 -14.73
CA GLY A 110 1.90 -13.42 -13.54
C GLY A 110 3.36 -13.81 -13.69
N GLU A 111 3.80 -14.28 -14.87
CA GLU A 111 5.19 -14.64 -15.12
C GLU A 111 6.14 -13.42 -15.09
N GLU A 112 5.68 -12.26 -15.54
CA GLU A 112 6.45 -11.00 -15.50
C GLU A 112 6.72 -10.60 -14.04
N PHE A 113 5.67 -10.59 -13.20
CA PHE A 113 5.79 -10.30 -11.77
C PHE A 113 6.64 -11.33 -11.04
N GLN A 114 6.46 -12.62 -11.34
CA GLN A 114 7.29 -13.68 -10.78
C GLN A 114 8.79 -13.44 -11.06
N ASN A 115 9.13 -13.11 -12.30
CA ASN A 115 10.51 -12.83 -12.69
C ASN A 115 11.04 -11.55 -12.01
N ARG A 116 10.22 -10.52 -11.87
CA ARG A 116 10.59 -9.28 -11.17
C ARG A 116 10.88 -9.56 -9.69
N ILE A 117 9.99 -10.26 -9.00
CA ILE A 117 10.14 -10.62 -7.59
C ILE A 117 11.41 -11.45 -7.38
N MET A 118 11.63 -12.48 -8.20
CA MET A 118 12.85 -13.30 -8.12
C MET A 118 14.13 -12.47 -8.22
N LYS A 119 14.20 -11.57 -9.19
CA LYS A 119 15.40 -10.74 -9.40
C LYS A 119 15.63 -9.78 -8.23
N LEU A 120 14.59 -9.14 -7.75
CA LEU A 120 14.71 -8.14 -6.69
C LEU A 120 14.98 -8.75 -5.32
N THR A 121 14.31 -9.85 -4.98
CA THR A 121 14.36 -10.43 -3.63
C THR A 121 15.32 -11.61 -3.50
N GLY A 122 15.71 -12.23 -4.61
CA GLY A 122 16.55 -13.45 -4.61
C GLY A 122 15.81 -14.73 -4.20
N VAL A 123 14.49 -14.69 -4.02
CA VAL A 123 13.72 -15.89 -3.69
C VAL A 123 13.63 -16.86 -4.87
N SER A 124 13.34 -18.14 -4.59
CA SER A 124 13.19 -19.15 -5.61
C SER A 124 11.98 -18.89 -6.52
N LYS A 125 12.02 -19.43 -7.73
CA LYS A 125 10.90 -19.37 -8.68
C LYS A 125 9.57 -19.85 -8.06
N LYS A 126 9.63 -20.92 -7.25
CA LYS A 126 8.47 -21.47 -6.56
C LYS A 126 7.88 -20.48 -5.54
N GLN A 127 8.72 -19.80 -4.77
CA GLN A 127 8.28 -18.80 -3.78
C GLN A 127 7.71 -17.56 -4.45
N ALA A 128 8.37 -17.03 -5.47
CA ALA A 128 7.85 -15.90 -6.24
C ALA A 128 6.52 -16.24 -6.94
N GLY A 129 6.40 -17.43 -7.52
CA GLY A 129 5.14 -17.91 -8.11
C GLY A 129 4.03 -18.03 -7.08
N HIS A 130 4.34 -18.53 -5.89
CA HIS A 130 3.37 -18.61 -4.78
C HIS A 130 2.90 -17.23 -4.32
N GLU A 131 3.80 -16.23 -4.29
CA GLU A 131 3.42 -14.84 -3.97
C GLU A 131 2.45 -14.27 -5.00
N VAL A 132 2.75 -14.41 -6.29
CA VAL A 132 1.87 -13.94 -7.38
C VAL A 132 0.52 -14.65 -7.34
N GLU A 133 0.50 -15.97 -7.22
CA GLU A 133 -0.74 -16.75 -7.14
C GLU A 133 -1.60 -16.33 -5.93
N THR A 134 -0.97 -16.13 -4.77
CA THR A 134 -1.67 -15.67 -3.56
C THR A 134 -2.18 -14.24 -3.74
N ALA A 135 -1.44 -13.37 -4.40
CA ALA A 135 -1.85 -12.00 -4.72
C ALA A 135 -3.08 -11.98 -5.64
N VAL A 136 -3.08 -12.76 -6.72
CA VAL A 136 -4.24 -12.91 -7.64
C VAL A 136 -5.45 -13.45 -6.87
N ARG A 137 -5.28 -14.49 -6.08
CA ARG A 137 -6.34 -15.06 -5.25
C ARG A 137 -6.91 -14.05 -4.25
N SER A 138 -6.05 -13.19 -3.69
CA SER A 138 -6.48 -12.12 -2.78
C SER A 138 -7.35 -11.09 -3.50
N ILE A 139 -7.01 -10.71 -4.75
CA ILE A 139 -7.84 -9.78 -5.52
C ILE A 139 -9.23 -10.40 -5.78
N PHE A 140 -9.31 -11.66 -6.24
CA PHE A 140 -10.58 -12.36 -6.42
C PHE A 140 -11.40 -12.42 -5.12
N SER A 141 -10.73 -12.65 -3.99
CA SER A 141 -11.40 -12.71 -2.68
C SER A 141 -12.01 -11.36 -2.29
N TYR A 142 -11.28 -10.25 -2.46
CA TYR A 142 -11.81 -8.91 -2.17
C TYR A 142 -12.86 -8.46 -3.20
N ALA A 143 -12.74 -8.85 -4.45
CA ALA A 143 -13.78 -8.66 -5.47
C ALA A 143 -15.09 -9.34 -5.03
N ALA A 144 -14.99 -10.61 -4.59
CA ALA A 144 -16.15 -11.34 -4.09
C ALA A 144 -16.74 -10.79 -2.77
N LEU A 145 -15.94 -10.09 -1.98
CA LEU A 145 -16.38 -9.49 -0.70
C LEU A 145 -16.89 -8.06 -0.84
N ALA A 146 -16.57 -7.34 -1.91
CA ALA A 146 -16.86 -5.93 -2.06
C ALA A 146 -18.34 -5.59 -1.93
N ASP A 147 -19.24 -6.44 -2.42
CA ASP A 147 -20.69 -6.31 -2.34
C ASP A 147 -21.32 -7.12 -1.18
N LYS A 148 -20.50 -7.74 -0.32
CA LYS A 148 -20.93 -8.62 0.79
C LYS A 148 -20.45 -8.16 2.17
N HIS A 149 -19.87 -6.97 2.23
CA HIS A 149 -19.52 -6.34 3.50
C HIS A 149 -20.70 -5.49 3.98
N GLU A 150 -21.72 -6.16 4.48
CA GLU A 150 -23.00 -5.58 4.86
C GLU A 150 -22.89 -4.82 6.18
N GLY A 151 -23.81 -3.86 6.37
CA GLY A 151 -24.06 -3.22 7.64
C GLY A 151 -24.85 -4.13 8.59
N LEU A 152 -25.14 -3.60 9.76
CA LEU A 152 -25.92 -4.29 10.79
C LEU A 152 -27.21 -3.52 11.09
N ILE A 153 -28.22 -4.26 11.54
CA ILE A 153 -29.46 -3.69 12.07
C ILE A 153 -29.47 -3.96 13.56
N HIS A 154 -29.60 -2.91 14.37
CA HIS A 154 -29.68 -2.99 15.80
C HIS A 154 -31.08 -2.59 16.30
N GLN A 155 -31.59 -3.32 17.28
CA GLN A 155 -32.77 -2.96 18.00
C GLN A 155 -32.39 -2.23 19.29
N PRO A 156 -32.47 -0.89 19.33
CA PRO A 156 -32.16 -0.14 20.54
C PRO A 156 -33.24 -0.34 21.62
N PRO A 157 -32.97 -0.01 22.90
CA PRO A 157 -33.94 -0.15 23.97
C PRO A 157 -35.11 0.87 23.92
N MET A 158 -35.17 1.67 22.86
CA MET A 158 -36.24 2.64 22.56
C MET A 158 -37.07 2.17 21.36
N ARG A 159 -38.25 2.76 21.13
CA ARG A 159 -39.06 2.48 19.93
C ARG A 159 -38.36 3.03 18.69
N GLY A 160 -37.67 2.18 17.98
CA GLY A 160 -36.91 2.52 16.80
C GLY A 160 -35.99 1.40 16.37
N LEU A 161 -35.30 1.58 15.26
CA LEU A 161 -34.17 0.78 14.87
C LEU A 161 -32.99 1.64 14.51
N ALA A 162 -31.78 1.09 14.66
CA ALA A 162 -30.54 1.72 14.23
C ALA A 162 -29.91 0.88 13.13
N LEU A 163 -29.66 1.53 12.00
CA LEU A 163 -28.90 0.94 10.89
C LEU A 163 -27.43 1.34 11.06
N ALA A 164 -26.56 0.36 11.14
CA ALA A 164 -25.11 0.57 11.14
C ALA A 164 -24.60 0.33 9.71
N LEU A 165 -24.37 1.40 8.95
CA LEU A 165 -23.91 1.36 7.57
C LEU A 165 -22.39 1.48 7.50
N ASN A 166 -21.74 0.63 6.71
CA ASN A 166 -20.31 0.75 6.44
C ASN A 166 -20.09 1.76 5.31
N GLU A 167 -19.41 2.86 5.63
CA GLU A 167 -19.03 3.89 4.66
C GLU A 167 -17.50 3.92 4.51
N PRO A 168 -16.96 4.31 3.33
CA PRO A 168 -15.53 4.54 3.17
C PRO A 168 -15.05 5.65 4.09
N ILE A 169 -13.79 5.58 4.51
CA ILE A 169 -13.15 6.58 5.36
C ILE A 169 -12.83 7.85 4.57
N GLY A 170 -12.39 7.69 3.31
CA GLY A 170 -11.96 8.76 2.43
C GLY A 170 -10.62 8.48 1.77
N VAL A 171 -9.68 9.42 1.85
CA VAL A 171 -8.32 9.24 1.33
C VAL A 171 -7.50 8.47 2.37
N LEU A 172 -7.00 7.30 1.99
CA LEU A 172 -6.11 6.47 2.80
C LEU A 172 -4.66 6.59 2.31
N GLY A 173 -3.76 6.92 3.22
CA GLY A 173 -2.32 6.77 3.03
C GLY A 173 -1.89 5.34 3.37
N LEU A 174 -1.16 4.68 2.49
CA LEU A 174 -0.62 3.34 2.70
C LEU A 174 0.91 3.37 2.57
N VAL A 175 1.64 2.92 3.59
CA VAL A 175 3.09 2.76 3.55
C VAL A 175 3.40 1.28 3.68
N CYS A 176 3.91 0.69 2.59
CA CYS A 176 4.11 -0.75 2.47
C CYS A 176 5.41 -1.21 3.12
N SER A 177 5.41 -2.43 3.62
CA SER A 177 6.60 -3.12 4.13
C SER A 177 7.45 -3.73 3.02
N ASP A 178 8.64 -4.18 3.40
CA ASP A 178 9.55 -4.88 2.49
C ASP A 178 9.21 -6.37 2.35
N GLU A 179 8.40 -6.93 3.23
CA GLU A 179 7.99 -8.33 3.16
C GLU A 179 6.94 -8.55 2.06
N ALA A 180 7.16 -9.55 1.21
CA ALA A 180 6.28 -9.94 0.11
C ALA A 180 5.81 -8.72 -0.71
N PRO A 181 6.69 -8.12 -1.54
CA PRO A 181 6.49 -6.78 -2.10
C PRO A 181 5.23 -6.60 -2.95
N LEU A 182 4.77 -7.65 -3.63
CA LEU A 182 3.51 -7.62 -4.36
C LEU A 182 2.33 -7.91 -3.42
N LEU A 183 2.40 -9.02 -2.69
CA LEU A 183 1.31 -9.47 -1.83
C LEU A 183 1.07 -8.51 -0.66
N GLY A 184 2.13 -8.03 0.00
CA GLY A 184 2.03 -7.06 1.09
C GLY A 184 1.40 -5.74 0.63
N MET A 185 1.81 -5.24 -0.53
CA MET A 185 1.22 -4.05 -1.15
C MET A 185 -0.28 -4.26 -1.43
N LEU A 186 -0.64 -5.36 -2.07
CA LEU A 186 -2.03 -5.65 -2.43
C LEU A 186 -2.89 -5.96 -1.20
N SER A 187 -2.36 -6.61 -0.17
CA SER A 187 -3.10 -6.87 1.07
C SER A 187 -3.56 -5.60 1.78
N MET A 188 -2.82 -4.50 1.64
CA MET A 188 -3.23 -3.20 2.16
C MET A 188 -4.13 -2.44 1.18
N LEU A 189 -3.84 -2.50 -0.11
CA LEU A 189 -4.54 -1.76 -1.15
C LEU A 189 -5.97 -2.26 -1.39
N LEU A 190 -6.13 -3.58 -1.52
CA LEU A 190 -7.39 -4.19 -1.95
C LEU A 190 -8.58 -3.90 -1.03
N PRO A 191 -8.49 -4.09 0.31
CA PRO A 191 -9.59 -3.77 1.20
C PRO A 191 -9.95 -2.28 1.18
N ALA A 192 -8.94 -1.40 1.02
CA ALA A 192 -9.16 0.04 0.93
C ALA A 192 -10.06 0.40 -0.27
N ILE A 193 -9.69 -0.06 -1.48
CA ILE A 193 -10.43 0.26 -2.70
C ILE A 193 -11.76 -0.51 -2.81
N ALA A 194 -11.83 -1.75 -2.32
CA ALA A 194 -13.07 -2.53 -2.27
C ALA A 194 -14.15 -1.81 -1.44
N MET A 195 -13.76 -1.14 -0.35
CA MET A 195 -14.67 -0.35 0.49
C MET A 195 -14.98 1.04 -0.08
N GLY A 196 -14.39 1.43 -1.21
CA GLY A 196 -14.66 2.71 -1.86
C GLY A 196 -13.74 3.86 -1.42
N ASN A 197 -12.64 3.58 -0.72
CA ASN A 197 -11.64 4.60 -0.42
C ASN A 197 -10.78 4.90 -1.66
N THR A 198 -10.22 6.08 -1.70
CA THR A 198 -9.13 6.44 -2.61
C THR A 198 -7.79 6.34 -1.87
N VAL A 199 -6.72 6.06 -2.58
CA VAL A 199 -5.46 5.65 -1.95
C VAL A 199 -4.28 6.48 -2.47
N VAL A 200 -3.40 6.87 -1.53
CA VAL A 200 -2.03 7.32 -1.81
C VAL A 200 -1.08 6.29 -1.21
N LEU A 201 -0.41 5.53 -2.06
CA LEU A 201 0.42 4.40 -1.70
C LEU A 201 1.89 4.74 -1.85
N VAL A 202 2.67 4.48 -0.82
CA VAL A 202 4.14 4.51 -0.82
C VAL A 202 4.62 3.07 -0.80
N PRO A 203 5.15 2.56 -1.93
CA PRO A 203 5.63 1.19 -2.01
C PRO A 203 6.93 1.00 -1.22
N SER A 204 7.26 -0.24 -0.92
CA SER A 204 8.56 -0.63 -0.40
C SER A 204 9.69 -0.08 -1.29
N ARG A 205 10.59 0.72 -0.75
CA ARG A 205 11.66 1.37 -1.52
C ARG A 205 12.56 0.38 -2.25
N PRO A 206 13.11 -0.67 -1.61
CA PRO A 206 13.99 -1.62 -2.29
C PRO A 206 13.29 -2.42 -3.39
N PHE A 207 11.96 -2.55 -3.34
CA PHE A 207 11.18 -3.36 -4.28
C PHE A 207 10.17 -2.55 -5.08
N ALA A 208 10.33 -1.22 -5.14
CA ALA A 208 9.36 -0.31 -5.76
C ALA A 208 9.10 -0.59 -7.25
N LEU A 209 10.02 -1.26 -7.95
CA LEU A 209 9.78 -1.68 -9.34
C LEU A 209 8.61 -2.65 -9.49
N VAL A 210 8.26 -3.43 -8.45
CA VAL A 210 7.05 -4.28 -8.46
C VAL A 210 5.80 -3.41 -8.54
N ALA A 211 5.77 -2.30 -7.79
CA ALA A 211 4.66 -1.35 -7.84
C ALA A 211 4.60 -0.59 -9.17
N THR A 212 5.75 -0.30 -9.82
CA THR A 212 5.76 0.36 -11.13
C THR A 212 5.29 -0.55 -12.26
N ASP A 213 5.62 -1.85 -12.19
CA ASP A 213 5.10 -2.84 -13.14
C ASP A 213 3.57 -2.98 -13.02
N PHE A 214 3.03 -2.72 -11.82
CA PHE A 214 1.59 -2.78 -11.55
C PHE A 214 0.79 -1.65 -12.22
N TYR A 215 1.43 -0.55 -12.66
CA TYR A 215 0.73 0.57 -13.34
C TYR A 215 -0.03 0.11 -14.57
N GLN A 216 0.56 -0.78 -15.38
CA GLN A 216 -0.12 -1.31 -16.56
C GLN A 216 -1.33 -2.17 -16.21
N VAL A 217 -1.25 -2.92 -15.10
CA VAL A 217 -2.41 -3.69 -14.61
C VAL A 217 -3.54 -2.74 -14.21
N LEU A 218 -3.23 -1.62 -13.55
CA LEU A 218 -4.22 -0.58 -13.20
C LEU A 218 -4.83 0.07 -14.44
N GLU A 219 -4.00 0.45 -15.43
CA GLU A 219 -4.43 1.12 -16.66
C GLU A 219 -5.32 0.24 -17.54
N THR A 220 -5.13 -1.08 -17.50
CA THR A 220 -5.90 -2.04 -18.29
C THR A 220 -7.10 -2.64 -17.55
N SER A 221 -7.34 -2.26 -16.30
CA SER A 221 -8.40 -2.84 -15.45
C SER A 221 -9.53 -1.86 -15.15
N ASP A 222 -9.68 -0.80 -15.94
CA ASP A 222 -10.72 0.21 -15.78
C ASP A 222 -10.76 0.89 -14.38
N VAL A 223 -9.63 0.89 -13.66
CA VAL A 223 -9.52 1.59 -12.38
C VAL A 223 -9.62 3.09 -12.64
N PRO A 224 -10.60 3.81 -12.05
CA PRO A 224 -10.78 5.23 -12.35
C PRO A 224 -9.56 6.05 -11.92
N SER A 225 -9.23 7.05 -12.75
CA SER A 225 -8.09 7.94 -12.51
C SER A 225 -8.16 8.58 -11.12
N GLY A 226 -7.08 8.49 -10.35
CA GLY A 226 -6.97 9.07 -9.00
C GLY A 226 -7.48 8.17 -7.86
N VAL A 227 -8.15 7.05 -8.14
CA VAL A 227 -8.53 6.08 -7.09
C VAL A 227 -7.29 5.50 -6.43
N ILE A 228 -6.28 5.17 -7.22
CA ILE A 228 -4.98 4.70 -6.74
C ILE A 228 -3.92 5.66 -7.24
N ASN A 229 -3.10 6.17 -6.30
CA ASN A 229 -1.95 7.01 -6.58
C ASN A 229 -0.73 6.37 -5.92
N ILE A 230 0.37 6.23 -6.65
CA ILE A 230 1.59 5.56 -6.17
C ILE A 230 2.75 6.53 -6.25
N VAL A 231 3.33 6.83 -5.09
CA VAL A 231 4.46 7.75 -4.93
C VAL A 231 5.64 6.99 -4.37
N SER A 232 6.60 6.65 -5.24
CA SER A 232 7.86 6.02 -4.83
C SER A 232 8.81 7.04 -4.21
N GLY A 233 9.61 6.62 -3.24
CA GLY A 233 10.57 7.50 -2.56
C GLY A 233 11.04 6.92 -1.24
N ASP A 234 11.45 7.80 -0.35
CA ASP A 234 11.80 7.44 1.02
C ASP A 234 10.54 7.23 1.85
N ALA A 235 10.35 6.01 2.39
CA ALA A 235 9.13 5.62 3.09
C ALA A 235 8.94 6.40 4.40
N GLU A 236 10.02 6.72 5.14
CA GLU A 236 9.96 7.49 6.38
C GLU A 236 9.56 8.94 6.10
N GLU A 237 10.19 9.57 5.09
CA GLU A 237 9.87 10.94 4.69
C GLU A 237 8.42 11.03 4.19
N LEU A 238 8.05 10.23 3.20
CA LEU A 238 6.72 10.27 2.58
C LEU A 238 5.62 9.86 3.57
N GLY A 239 5.87 8.85 4.41
CA GLY A 239 4.98 8.43 5.48
C GLY A 239 4.74 9.53 6.51
N SER A 240 5.79 10.29 6.86
CA SER A 240 5.69 11.46 7.76
C SER A 240 4.86 12.58 7.14
N VAL A 241 4.97 12.79 5.81
CA VAL A 241 4.13 13.76 5.10
C VAL A 241 2.67 13.34 5.10
N LEU A 242 2.37 12.07 4.79
CA LEU A 242 1.00 11.52 4.85
C LEU A 242 0.41 11.61 6.27
N ALA A 243 1.23 11.35 7.30
CA ALA A 243 0.81 11.43 8.69
C ALA A 243 0.38 12.85 9.08
N LYS A 244 1.05 13.89 8.58
CA LYS A 244 0.76 15.30 8.85
C LYS A 244 -0.34 15.90 7.95
N HIS A 245 -0.69 15.23 6.85
CA HIS A 245 -1.59 15.80 5.86
C HIS A 245 -3.04 15.79 6.36
N ASP A 246 -3.67 16.95 6.45
CA ASP A 246 -5.02 17.08 7.03
C ASP A 246 -6.08 16.37 6.18
N ASP A 247 -5.95 16.38 4.85
CA ASP A 247 -6.88 15.75 3.92
C ASP A 247 -6.67 14.23 3.74
N VAL A 248 -5.76 13.61 4.50
CA VAL A 248 -5.64 12.15 4.60
C VAL A 248 -6.46 11.69 5.80
N ALA A 249 -7.55 11.00 5.56
CA ALA A 249 -8.50 10.59 6.60
C ALA A 249 -8.05 9.34 7.38
N GLY A 250 -7.24 8.49 6.76
CA GLY A 250 -6.65 7.32 7.42
C GLY A 250 -5.23 7.04 6.95
N LEU A 251 -4.44 6.37 7.80
CA LEU A 251 -3.06 6.04 7.51
C LEU A 251 -2.73 4.63 8.00
N TRP A 252 -2.27 3.79 7.09
CA TRP A 252 -1.79 2.45 7.42
C TRP A 252 -0.30 2.38 7.13
N ILE A 253 0.48 2.04 8.14
CA ILE A 253 1.94 1.91 8.05
C ILE A 253 2.39 0.53 8.51
N SER A 254 3.11 -0.15 7.64
CA SER A 254 3.91 -1.32 7.97
C SER A 254 5.39 -0.93 7.93
N GLY A 255 5.97 -0.70 9.09
CA GLY A 255 7.33 -0.19 9.25
C GLY A 255 7.95 -0.59 10.58
N THR A 256 9.05 0.03 10.93
CA THR A 256 9.73 -0.13 12.23
C THR A 256 8.89 0.44 13.39
N ALA A 257 9.25 0.09 14.61
CA ALA A 257 8.56 0.60 15.79
C ALA A 257 8.66 2.13 15.92
N ASP A 258 9.80 2.70 15.51
CA ASP A 258 10.06 4.14 15.56
C ASP A 258 9.24 4.88 14.49
N GLU A 259 9.18 4.38 13.25
CA GLU A 259 8.34 4.92 12.19
C GLU A 259 6.86 4.88 12.58
N CYS A 260 6.39 3.77 13.14
CA CYS A 260 5.02 3.63 13.62
C CYS A 260 4.69 4.62 14.74
N THR A 261 5.63 4.81 15.69
CA THR A 261 5.47 5.74 16.82
C THR A 261 5.47 7.18 16.33
N ASN A 262 6.37 7.53 15.40
CA ASN A 262 6.43 8.85 14.78
C ASN A 262 5.16 9.16 14.00
N ALA A 263 4.68 8.23 13.19
CA ALA A 263 3.43 8.40 12.44
C ALA A 263 2.23 8.68 13.35
N LYS A 264 2.09 7.95 14.46
CA LYS A 264 1.03 8.20 15.47
C LYS A 264 1.11 9.60 16.07
N LYS A 265 2.33 10.07 16.41
CA LYS A 265 2.54 11.43 16.94
C LYS A 265 2.18 12.49 15.91
N LEU A 266 2.64 12.33 14.67
CA LEU A 266 2.41 13.30 13.59
C LEU A 266 0.94 13.37 13.15
N SER A 267 0.19 12.29 13.34
CA SER A 267 -1.24 12.21 13.00
C SER A 267 -2.16 12.71 14.12
N SER A 268 -1.64 13.14 15.25
CA SER A 268 -2.46 13.60 16.38
C SER A 268 -3.15 14.95 16.14
N GLY A 269 -2.77 15.69 15.10
CA GLY A 269 -3.35 17.00 14.76
C GLY A 269 -4.77 16.96 14.19
N ASN A 270 -5.19 15.81 13.65
CA ASN A 270 -6.54 15.58 13.17
C ASN A 270 -7.04 14.20 13.66
N MET A 271 -8.33 13.91 13.49
CA MET A 271 -8.94 12.65 13.92
C MET A 271 -8.70 11.50 12.93
N LYS A 272 -7.48 11.38 12.42
CA LYS A 272 -7.07 10.37 11.45
C LYS A 272 -7.15 8.95 12.02
N ILE A 273 -7.73 8.03 11.26
CA ILE A 273 -7.76 6.61 11.63
C ILE A 273 -6.40 5.99 11.28
N ILE A 274 -5.69 5.48 12.30
CA ILE A 274 -4.35 4.94 12.10
C ILE A 274 -4.33 3.45 12.40
N TRP A 275 -3.72 2.70 11.49
CA TRP A 275 -3.28 1.35 11.73
C TRP A 275 -1.76 1.23 11.55
N THR A 276 -1.10 0.51 12.43
CA THR A 276 0.34 0.21 12.33
C THR A 276 0.61 -1.22 12.72
N ASN A 277 1.63 -1.85 12.12
CA ASN A 277 2.14 -3.14 12.55
C ASN A 277 2.93 -3.08 13.87
N ASN A 278 3.16 -1.88 14.43
CA ASN A 278 3.96 -1.64 15.66
C ASN A 278 5.38 -2.26 15.60
N GLY A 279 6.01 -2.25 14.43
CA GLY A 279 7.33 -2.83 14.22
C GLY A 279 7.36 -4.36 14.17
N LYS A 280 6.21 -5.02 14.20
CA LYS A 280 6.13 -6.48 14.08
C LYS A 280 6.05 -6.88 12.62
N LYS A 281 6.85 -7.84 12.20
CA LYS A 281 6.71 -8.44 10.87
C LYS A 281 5.37 -9.13 10.75
N LEU A 282 4.70 -8.91 9.63
CA LEU A 282 3.46 -9.59 9.29
C LEU A 282 3.76 -10.73 8.32
N ASP A 283 3.11 -11.85 8.54
CA ASP A 283 3.05 -12.89 7.52
C ASP A 283 1.89 -12.61 6.56
N TRP A 284 2.23 -12.02 5.41
CA TRP A 284 1.25 -11.68 4.38
C TRP A 284 0.60 -12.91 3.72
N PHE A 285 1.17 -14.12 3.91
CA PHE A 285 0.59 -15.38 3.45
C PHE A 285 -0.41 -15.97 4.43
N ASP A 286 -0.41 -15.50 5.69
CA ASP A 286 -1.41 -15.91 6.68
C ASP A 286 -2.70 -15.12 6.50
N ASN A 287 -3.75 -15.79 6.01
CA ASN A 287 -5.06 -15.18 5.80
C ASN A 287 -5.68 -14.57 7.07
N GLN A 288 -5.32 -15.04 8.26
CA GLN A 288 -5.83 -14.48 9.51
C GLN A 288 -5.20 -13.11 9.81
N GLN A 289 -3.96 -12.89 9.40
CA GLN A 289 -3.24 -11.64 9.63
C GLN A 289 -3.42 -10.64 8.48
N ALA A 290 -3.44 -11.12 7.24
CA ALA A 290 -3.24 -10.30 6.05
C ALA A 290 -4.47 -10.17 5.14
N ALA A 291 -5.56 -10.89 5.41
CA ALA A 291 -6.72 -10.90 4.51
C ALA A 291 -8.05 -10.88 5.25
N GLY A 292 -9.12 -10.66 4.49
CA GLY A 292 -10.49 -10.89 4.92
C GLY A 292 -11.22 -9.66 5.46
N ARG A 293 -12.33 -9.93 6.16
CA ARG A 293 -13.30 -8.91 6.59
C ARG A 293 -12.74 -7.92 7.62
N GLU A 294 -11.74 -8.30 8.39
CA GLU A 294 -11.12 -7.39 9.37
C GLU A 294 -10.41 -6.22 8.68
N TRP A 295 -9.73 -6.45 7.56
CA TRP A 295 -9.13 -5.39 6.77
C TRP A 295 -10.18 -4.49 6.10
N MET A 296 -11.31 -5.05 5.67
CA MET A 296 -12.43 -4.25 5.16
C MET A 296 -13.05 -3.38 6.27
N ARG A 297 -13.17 -3.92 7.49
CA ARG A 297 -13.60 -3.17 8.67
C ARG A 297 -12.67 -2.00 8.99
N ARG A 298 -11.36 -2.19 8.88
CA ARG A 298 -10.38 -1.12 9.05
C ARG A 298 -10.44 -0.08 7.94
N ALA A 299 -10.93 -0.46 6.76
CA ALA A 299 -11.11 0.41 5.61
C ALA A 299 -12.48 1.13 5.61
N SER A 300 -13.29 0.96 6.64
CA SER A 300 -14.62 1.54 6.74
C SER A 300 -14.85 2.24 8.08
N GLN A 301 -15.74 3.19 8.07
CA GLN A 301 -16.34 3.80 9.26
C GLN A 301 -17.81 3.44 9.33
N VAL A 302 -18.35 3.32 10.56
CA VAL A 302 -19.75 2.98 10.75
C VAL A 302 -20.56 4.26 10.93
N LYS A 303 -21.54 4.45 10.04
CA LYS A 303 -22.56 5.48 10.17
C LYS A 303 -23.81 4.89 10.76
N ASN A 304 -24.24 5.39 11.91
CA ASN A 304 -25.48 4.98 12.56
C ASN A 304 -26.64 5.88 12.12
N VAL A 305 -27.68 5.28 11.53
CA VAL A 305 -28.92 5.96 11.16
C VAL A 305 -30.02 5.47 12.09
N TRP A 306 -30.57 6.38 12.90
CA TRP A 306 -31.63 6.09 13.85
C TRP A 306 -32.98 6.38 13.22
N ILE A 307 -33.84 5.39 13.19
CA ILE A 307 -35.18 5.48 12.61
C ILE A 307 -36.18 5.24 13.76
N PRO A 308 -36.73 6.32 14.36
CA PRO A 308 -37.80 6.16 15.32
C PRO A 308 -39.05 5.72 14.56
N TYR A 309 -39.79 4.76 15.12
CA TYR A 309 -41.10 4.46 14.64
C TYR A 309 -42.14 4.89 15.68
N GLY A 310 -43.20 5.48 15.16
CA GLY A 310 -44.21 6.12 15.95
C GLY A 310 -45.02 5.19 16.84
N GLU A 311 -45.96 5.79 17.57
CA GLU A 311 -46.89 5.13 18.51
C GLU A 311 -47.68 4.00 17.87
#